data_2afc2843720602ec153ab644b8626581
#
_entry.id   2afc2843720602ec153ab644b8626581
#
_cell.length_a   1.000
_cell.length_b   1.000
_cell.length_c   1.000
_cell.angle_alpha   90.00
_cell.angle_beta   90.00
_cell.angle_gamma   90.00
#
_symmetry.space_group_name_H-M   'P 1'
#
loop_
_entity.id
_entity.type
_entity.pdbx_description
1 polymer ?
#
loop_
_entity_poly.entity_id
_entity_poly.type
_entity_poly.pdbx_seq_one_letter_code
_entity_poly.pdbx_strand_id
1 'polypeptide(L)'
;MTDVRDRPFGNSLQAVLANLNVLNSARCFTAVATLLCVMVTLEPFPDLSNAELTNIASGRMAITYICFGALATIAILLSASETALALKTLWTPLHLCFVGWMVFNIAFSESPGVSLQRFALTASVMSLAIMMPLLPATQNDFNQCFAAAAIILLALCYLGIILAPEVSIHNAADLAEPFLSGDWRGTFVHKNIASPVMAILVYLGIYLTSTGAFLYGPAILIFSGAFLVFTGGKTASALCLLVYALASIVCVTKGLWLKRAICFVPLLFINFLTVGSVFSDGFANLTKQLPIDSTFTGRTDVWEFALGAFRERPILGHGYAAFWDKISNGQTVDGAEWAVTAAHSHNSYLDLAVTIGLPGLMLVILIFVLAPLKNFQVIHARDESGPLTRLFVTIWLFGLYFGTTESFLLDRQNPTWFMFVVAVAGLHFLARFPVRGESGTLSSK
;
A
#
# COMPACT_ATOMS: atom_id res chain seq x y z
N MET A 1 -32.53 61.78 6.01
CA MET A 1 -32.32 60.71 5.01
C MET A 1 -30.86 60.31 5.12
N THR A 2 -30.58 59.39 6.02
CA THR A 2 -29.23 58.84 6.25
C THR A 2 -29.08 57.60 5.43
N ASP A 3 -28.06 57.60 4.64
CA ASP A 3 -27.66 56.57 3.69
C ASP A 3 -27.36 55.24 4.37
N VAL A 4 -28.18 54.21 4.12
CA VAL A 4 -28.07 52.84 4.65
C VAL A 4 -27.49 51.91 3.54
N ARG A 5 -26.41 52.28 2.94
CA ARG A 5 -25.77 51.51 1.86
C ARG A 5 -24.26 51.32 1.98
N ASP A 6 -23.78 50.92 3.12
CA ASP A 6 -22.43 50.30 3.16
C ASP A 6 -22.36 49.39 4.38
N ARG A 7 -22.92 48.19 4.26
CA ARG A 7 -22.62 47.10 5.17
C ARG A 7 -21.56 46.19 4.59
N PRO A 8 -20.54 45.79 5.37
CA PRO A 8 -19.40 45.03 4.92
C PRO A 8 -19.70 43.55 4.68
N PHE A 9 -20.85 43.19 4.06
CA PHE A 9 -21.20 41.80 3.76
C PHE A 9 -20.29 41.21 2.66
N GLY A 10 -19.78 42.03 1.75
CA GLY A 10 -18.86 41.60 0.69
C GLY A 10 -17.48 41.19 1.22
N ASN A 11 -16.96 41.94 2.20
CA ASN A 11 -15.63 41.63 2.77
C ASN A 11 -15.61 40.36 3.62
N SER A 12 -16.72 40.04 4.31
CA SER A 12 -16.82 38.81 5.11
C SER A 12 -16.92 37.55 4.22
N LEU A 13 -17.68 37.60 3.12
CA LEU A 13 -17.81 36.47 2.20
C LEU A 13 -16.50 36.21 1.45
N GLN A 14 -15.82 37.28 0.98
CA GLN A 14 -14.50 37.15 0.33
C GLN A 14 -13.44 36.61 1.29
N ALA A 15 -13.44 37.04 2.56
CA ALA A 15 -12.54 36.51 3.58
C ALA A 15 -12.83 35.04 3.89
N VAL A 16 -14.11 34.63 3.96
CA VAL A 16 -14.49 33.22 4.15
C VAL A 16 -14.06 32.37 2.95
N LEU A 17 -14.32 32.83 1.72
CA LEU A 17 -13.90 32.12 0.50
C LEU A 17 -12.38 32.03 0.38
N ALA A 18 -11.64 33.11 0.73
CA ALA A 18 -10.19 33.08 0.77
C ALA A 18 -9.66 32.08 1.79
N ASN A 19 -10.25 32.01 2.99
CA ASN A 19 -9.88 31.04 4.02
C ASN A 19 -10.18 29.60 3.60
N LEU A 20 -11.29 29.34 2.90
CA LEU A 20 -11.62 28.02 2.36
C LEU A 20 -10.63 27.58 1.29
N ASN A 21 -10.22 28.50 0.41
CA ASN A 21 -9.21 28.23 -0.63
C ASN A 21 -7.84 27.92 0.00
N VAL A 22 -7.42 28.67 1.02
CA VAL A 22 -6.16 28.42 1.74
C VAL A 22 -6.20 27.05 2.42
N LEU A 23 -7.30 26.71 3.09
CA LEU A 23 -7.47 25.42 3.75
C LEU A 23 -7.40 24.26 2.73
N ASN A 24 -8.09 24.37 1.59
CA ASN A 24 -8.05 23.35 0.55
C ASN A 24 -6.64 23.21 -0.05
N SER A 25 -5.95 24.33 -0.30
CA SER A 25 -4.56 24.31 -0.76
C SER A 25 -3.62 23.62 0.23
N ALA A 26 -3.79 23.88 1.53
CA ALA A 26 -3.01 23.21 2.58
C ALA A 26 -3.30 21.71 2.64
N ARG A 27 -4.55 21.28 2.47
CA ARG A 27 -4.95 19.86 2.38
C ARG A 27 -4.31 19.17 1.18
N CYS A 28 -4.39 19.80 -0.01
CA CYS A 28 -3.79 19.27 -1.23
C CYS A 28 -2.26 19.18 -1.10
N PHE A 29 -1.63 20.21 -0.56
CA PHE A 29 -0.18 20.18 -0.30
C PHE A 29 0.20 19.04 0.64
N THR A 30 -0.53 18.87 1.75
CA THR A 30 -0.30 17.78 2.71
C THR A 30 -0.48 16.41 2.06
N ALA A 31 -1.48 16.24 1.19
CA ALA A 31 -1.72 15.02 0.44
C ALA A 31 -0.54 14.70 -0.51
N VAL A 32 -0.08 15.68 -1.30
CA VAL A 32 1.06 15.50 -2.21
C VAL A 32 2.35 15.22 -1.42
N ALA A 33 2.61 15.98 -0.36
CA ALA A 33 3.78 15.78 0.49
C ALA A 33 3.78 14.37 1.11
N THR A 34 2.64 13.89 1.59
CA THR A 34 2.49 12.53 2.13
C THR A 34 2.79 11.47 1.07
N LEU A 35 2.18 11.60 -0.12
CA LEU A 35 2.44 10.67 -1.23
C LEU A 35 3.91 10.64 -1.61
N LEU A 36 4.56 11.79 -1.70
CA LEU A 36 5.99 11.86 -2.03
C LEU A 36 6.86 11.28 -0.92
N CYS A 37 6.60 11.60 0.36
CA CYS A 37 7.35 11.01 1.48
C CYS A 37 7.25 9.49 1.53
N VAL A 38 6.10 8.91 1.16
CA VAL A 38 5.91 7.46 1.12
C VAL A 38 6.55 6.84 -0.13
N MET A 39 6.36 7.44 -1.30
CA MET A 39 6.74 6.84 -2.59
C MET A 39 8.20 7.10 -2.97
N VAL A 40 8.73 8.29 -2.66
CA VAL A 40 10.13 8.63 -2.96
C VAL A 40 11.07 8.16 -1.85
N THR A 41 10.54 7.95 -0.65
CA THR A 41 11.26 7.73 0.61
C THR A 41 12.11 8.93 1.05
N LEU A 42 12.66 8.88 2.26
CA LEU A 42 13.56 9.93 2.74
C LEU A 42 15.02 9.73 2.30
N GLU A 43 15.29 8.59 1.68
CA GLU A 43 16.60 8.24 1.12
C GLU A 43 16.41 7.74 -0.32
N PRO A 44 16.12 8.66 -1.25
CA PRO A 44 16.04 8.28 -2.66
C PRO A 44 17.43 7.92 -3.19
N PHE A 45 17.49 7.00 -4.13
CA PHE A 45 18.71 6.58 -4.81
C PHE A 45 19.80 6.02 -3.88
N PRO A 46 19.51 5.00 -3.03
CA PRO A 46 20.50 4.44 -2.13
C PRO A 46 21.62 3.74 -2.94
N ASP A 47 22.86 3.94 -2.50
CA ASP A 47 24.01 3.22 -3.05
C ASP A 47 24.09 1.82 -2.42
N LEU A 48 23.82 0.78 -3.20
CA LEU A 48 23.84 -0.63 -2.75
C LEU A 48 25.22 -1.28 -2.83
N SER A 49 26.22 -0.58 -3.41
CA SER A 49 27.59 -1.06 -3.48
C SER A 49 28.41 -0.75 -2.22
N ASN A 50 27.87 0.08 -1.31
CA ASN A 50 28.59 0.58 -0.15
C ASN A 50 28.00 0.07 1.18
N ALA A 51 28.75 -0.80 1.88
CA ALA A 51 28.33 -1.37 3.16
C ALA A 51 28.36 -0.37 4.35
N GLU A 52 29.12 0.73 4.25
CA GLU A 52 29.23 1.71 5.36
C GLU A 52 27.93 2.51 5.58
N LEU A 53 27.08 2.62 4.55
CA LEU A 53 25.80 3.35 4.63
C LEU A 53 24.77 2.64 5.51
N THR A 54 24.91 1.36 5.76
CA THR A 54 24.00 0.59 6.62
C THR A 54 24.10 1.02 8.10
N ASN A 55 25.24 1.56 8.54
CA ASN A 55 25.46 2.00 9.91
C ASN A 55 24.92 3.44 10.21
N ILE A 56 24.62 4.23 9.19
CA ILE A 56 24.07 5.59 9.35
C ILE A 56 22.54 5.55 9.59
N ALA A 57 21.92 4.40 9.47
CA ALA A 57 20.47 4.22 9.51
C ALA A 57 19.81 4.66 10.84
N SER A 58 20.51 4.66 11.99
CA SER A 58 19.89 4.95 13.28
C SER A 58 19.47 6.42 13.47
N GLY A 59 20.26 7.38 12.99
CA GLY A 59 19.92 8.80 13.06
C GLY A 59 18.82 9.22 12.09
N ARG A 60 18.77 8.57 10.93
CA ARG A 60 17.78 8.83 9.88
C ARG A 60 16.40 8.27 10.25
N MET A 61 16.32 7.18 11.02
CA MET A 61 15.07 6.65 11.54
C MET A 61 14.29 7.69 12.34
N ALA A 62 14.96 8.49 13.20
CA ALA A 62 14.30 9.55 13.96
C ALA A 62 13.63 10.59 13.07
N ILE A 63 14.28 11.01 11.98
CA ILE A 63 13.71 11.94 10.99
C ILE A 63 12.45 11.36 10.37
N THR A 64 12.47 10.09 10.00
CA THR A 64 11.29 9.38 9.45
C THR A 64 10.10 9.43 10.41
N TYR A 65 10.31 9.12 11.70
CA TYR A 65 9.25 9.19 12.71
C TYR A 65 8.69 10.60 12.88
N ILE A 66 9.57 11.62 12.92
CA ILE A 66 9.18 13.01 13.04
C ILE A 66 8.38 13.46 11.82
N CYS A 67 8.84 13.15 10.60
CA CYS A 67 8.16 13.54 9.37
C CYS A 67 6.77 12.91 9.27
N PHE A 68 6.64 11.59 9.46
CA PHE A 68 5.34 10.93 9.36
C PHE A 68 4.42 11.30 10.53
N GLY A 69 4.94 11.47 11.73
CA GLY A 69 4.18 11.94 12.88
C GLY A 69 3.66 13.38 12.69
N ALA A 70 4.49 14.28 12.18
CA ALA A 70 4.09 15.66 11.87
C ALA A 70 3.04 15.70 10.75
N LEU A 71 3.26 14.97 9.64
CA LEU A 71 2.28 14.89 8.55
C LEU A 71 0.94 14.31 9.02
N ALA A 72 0.94 13.26 9.85
CA ALA A 72 -0.29 12.69 10.40
C ALA A 72 -1.02 13.69 11.28
N THR A 73 -0.31 14.41 12.15
CA THR A 73 -0.88 15.46 12.98
C THR A 73 -1.48 16.59 12.15
N ILE A 74 -0.74 17.09 11.15
CA ILE A 74 -1.22 18.13 10.22
C ILE A 74 -2.48 17.65 9.47
N ALA A 75 -2.47 16.43 8.93
CA ALA A 75 -3.61 15.86 8.22
C ALA A 75 -4.86 15.80 9.11
N ILE A 76 -4.72 15.36 10.35
CA ILE A 76 -5.81 15.30 11.32
C ILE A 76 -6.33 16.71 11.63
N LEU A 77 -5.45 17.68 11.90
CA LEU A 77 -5.83 19.05 12.23
C LEU A 77 -6.55 19.75 11.06
N LEU A 78 -6.03 19.60 9.82
CA LEU A 78 -6.64 20.20 8.63
C LEU A 78 -8.01 19.61 8.30
N SER A 79 -8.30 18.41 8.78
CA SER A 79 -9.52 17.69 8.44
C SER A 79 -10.48 17.52 9.62
N ALA A 80 -10.15 17.99 10.82
CA ALA A 80 -10.82 17.65 12.08
C ALA A 80 -12.34 17.90 12.09
N SER A 81 -12.84 18.94 11.43
CA SER A 81 -14.26 19.29 11.41
C SER A 81 -15.09 18.38 10.47
N GLU A 82 -14.52 17.96 9.33
CA GLU A 82 -15.24 17.22 8.29
C GLU A 82 -15.04 15.71 8.40
N THR A 83 -13.86 15.30 8.89
CA THR A 83 -13.48 13.89 8.96
C THR A 83 -13.88 13.20 10.26
N ALA A 84 -14.23 13.95 11.30
CA ALA A 84 -14.62 13.36 12.58
C ALA A 84 -15.78 12.34 12.44
N LEU A 85 -16.77 12.64 11.60
CA LEU A 85 -17.87 11.72 11.31
C LEU A 85 -17.39 10.50 10.52
N ALA A 86 -16.55 10.70 9.52
CA ALA A 86 -15.98 9.61 8.72
C ALA A 86 -15.10 8.70 9.58
N LEU A 87 -14.22 9.26 10.42
CA LEU A 87 -13.35 8.51 11.31
C LEU A 87 -14.13 7.73 12.38
N LYS A 88 -15.24 8.26 12.88
CA LYS A 88 -16.13 7.52 13.79
C LYS A 88 -16.63 6.20 13.20
N THR A 89 -16.75 6.08 11.87
CA THR A 89 -17.19 4.85 11.23
C THR A 89 -16.14 3.74 11.27
N LEU A 90 -14.88 4.07 11.60
CA LEU A 90 -13.80 3.12 11.82
C LEU A 90 -13.75 2.55 13.24
N TRP A 91 -14.42 3.19 14.21
CA TRP A 91 -14.50 2.73 15.59
C TRP A 91 -15.52 1.58 15.71
N THR A 92 -15.23 0.47 15.05
CA THR A 92 -16.03 -0.75 15.14
C THR A 92 -15.37 -1.74 16.11
N PRO A 93 -16.13 -2.67 16.70
CA PRO A 93 -15.55 -3.71 17.56
C PRO A 93 -14.38 -4.45 16.89
N LEU A 94 -14.46 -4.70 15.56
CA LEU A 94 -13.43 -5.36 14.80
C LEU A 94 -12.10 -4.59 14.79
N HIS A 95 -12.15 -3.27 14.52
CA HIS A 95 -10.93 -2.44 14.53
C HIS A 95 -10.37 -2.28 15.95
N LEU A 96 -11.25 -2.18 16.96
CA LEU A 96 -10.81 -2.14 18.37
C LEU A 96 -10.16 -3.46 18.79
N CYS A 97 -10.71 -4.61 18.37
CA CYS A 97 -10.08 -5.91 18.59
C CYS A 97 -8.70 -6.00 17.93
N PHE A 98 -8.56 -5.47 16.70
CA PHE A 98 -7.27 -5.45 16.02
C PHE A 98 -6.24 -4.60 16.78
N VAL A 99 -6.59 -3.38 17.17
CA VAL A 99 -5.69 -2.52 17.96
C VAL A 99 -5.34 -3.18 19.29
N GLY A 100 -6.33 -3.73 20.01
CA GLY A 100 -6.12 -4.47 21.26
C GLY A 100 -5.19 -5.67 21.06
N TRP A 101 -5.37 -6.44 19.98
CA TRP A 101 -4.49 -7.54 19.64
C TRP A 101 -3.06 -7.09 19.37
N MET A 102 -2.87 -6.00 18.61
CA MET A 102 -1.54 -5.46 18.33
C MET A 102 -0.83 -4.99 19.62
N VAL A 103 -1.55 -4.29 20.51
CA VAL A 103 -0.99 -3.90 21.82
C VAL A 103 -0.58 -5.12 22.63
N PHE A 104 -1.44 -6.14 22.67
CA PHE A 104 -1.15 -7.40 23.36
C PHE A 104 0.06 -8.12 22.74
N ASN A 105 0.09 -8.27 21.43
CA ASN A 105 1.20 -8.90 20.70
C ASN A 105 2.54 -8.17 20.95
N ILE A 106 2.54 -6.83 20.96
CA ILE A 106 3.73 -6.03 21.26
C ILE A 106 4.22 -6.29 22.70
N ALA A 107 3.31 -6.34 23.66
CA ALA A 107 3.67 -6.57 25.07
C ALA A 107 4.32 -7.95 25.29
N PHE A 108 3.90 -8.96 24.53
CA PHE A 108 4.42 -10.33 24.60
C PHE A 108 5.40 -10.68 23.46
N SER A 109 5.88 -9.69 22.72
CA SER A 109 6.89 -9.84 21.68
C SER A 109 8.22 -10.28 22.25
N GLU A 110 9.03 -10.99 21.46
CA GLU A 110 10.43 -11.31 21.81
C GLU A 110 11.31 -10.05 21.94
N SER A 111 10.90 -8.95 21.29
CA SER A 111 11.57 -7.64 21.37
C SER A 111 10.53 -6.52 21.47
N PRO A 112 9.91 -6.30 22.67
CA PRO A 112 8.79 -5.38 22.84
C PRO A 112 9.12 -3.93 22.43
N GLY A 113 10.33 -3.46 22.72
CA GLY A 113 10.80 -2.11 22.35
C GLY A 113 10.86 -1.91 20.84
N VAL A 114 11.40 -2.88 20.11
CA VAL A 114 11.46 -2.86 18.63
C VAL A 114 10.06 -2.91 18.04
N SER A 115 9.22 -3.82 18.53
CA SER A 115 7.83 -3.96 18.08
C SER A 115 7.02 -2.68 18.30
N LEU A 116 7.14 -2.05 19.48
CA LEU A 116 6.46 -0.79 19.81
C LEU A 116 6.91 0.34 18.90
N GLN A 117 8.22 0.50 18.74
CA GLN A 117 8.79 1.53 17.87
C GLN A 117 8.29 1.38 16.43
N ARG A 118 8.36 0.17 15.88
CA ARG A 118 7.92 -0.11 14.50
C ARG A 118 6.41 0.06 14.33
N PHE A 119 5.63 -0.36 15.33
CA PHE A 119 4.18 -0.18 15.30
C PHE A 119 3.77 1.29 15.34
N ALA A 120 4.46 2.14 16.10
CA ALA A 120 4.18 3.57 16.14
C ALA A 120 4.32 4.22 14.75
N LEU A 121 5.34 3.86 13.98
CA LEU A 121 5.50 4.33 12.61
C LEU A 121 4.40 3.77 11.70
N THR A 122 4.11 2.47 11.81
CA THR A 122 3.02 1.85 11.03
C THR A 122 1.68 2.51 11.31
N ALA A 123 1.37 2.81 12.57
CA ALA A 123 0.14 3.51 12.96
C ALA A 123 0.07 4.92 12.37
N SER A 124 1.19 5.65 12.35
CA SER A 124 1.28 6.98 11.72
C SER A 124 1.04 6.91 10.22
N VAL A 125 1.71 5.99 9.52
CA VAL A 125 1.58 5.79 8.08
C VAL A 125 0.17 5.29 7.71
N MET A 126 -0.41 4.37 8.49
CA MET A 126 -1.79 3.92 8.28
C MET A 126 -2.81 5.04 8.51
N SER A 127 -2.60 5.88 9.53
CA SER A 127 -3.46 7.05 9.77
C SER A 127 -3.44 8.00 8.57
N LEU A 128 -2.27 8.28 8.02
CA LEU A 128 -2.14 9.07 6.79
C LEU A 128 -2.84 8.41 5.60
N ALA A 129 -2.65 7.10 5.38
CA ALA A 129 -3.29 6.37 4.30
C ALA A 129 -4.83 6.41 4.41
N ILE A 130 -5.37 6.27 5.62
CA ILE A 130 -6.81 6.39 5.89
C ILE A 130 -7.31 7.81 5.60
N MET A 131 -6.51 8.84 5.88
CA MET A 131 -6.87 10.23 5.64
C MET A 131 -6.78 10.63 4.16
N MET A 132 -6.01 9.93 3.33
CA MET A 132 -5.80 10.29 1.91
C MET A 132 -7.09 10.47 1.10
N PRO A 133 -8.12 9.61 1.21
CA PRO A 133 -9.39 9.84 0.52
C PRO A 133 -10.20 11.03 1.05
N LEU A 134 -9.88 11.55 2.24
CA LEU A 134 -10.61 12.60 2.94
C LEU A 134 -9.90 13.96 2.90
N LEU A 135 -8.59 14.00 2.63
CA LEU A 135 -7.83 15.25 2.57
C LEU A 135 -8.27 16.17 1.43
N PRO A 136 -8.34 15.70 0.17
CA PRO A 136 -8.84 16.52 -0.94
C PRO A 136 -10.33 16.82 -0.75
N ALA A 137 -10.74 18.08 -0.98
CA ALA A 137 -12.13 18.49 -0.78
C ALA A 137 -13.06 17.98 -1.88
N THR A 138 -12.52 17.79 -3.09
CA THR A 138 -13.29 17.33 -4.26
C THR A 138 -12.58 16.18 -4.96
N GLN A 139 -13.32 15.45 -5.82
CA GLN A 139 -12.72 14.42 -6.66
C GLN A 139 -11.67 15.01 -7.63
N ASN A 140 -11.85 16.22 -8.09
CA ASN A 140 -10.88 16.90 -8.95
C ASN A 140 -9.58 17.21 -8.17
N ASP A 141 -9.67 17.68 -6.93
CA ASP A 141 -8.49 17.87 -6.07
C ASP A 141 -7.77 16.55 -5.81
N PHE A 142 -8.51 15.45 -5.56
CA PHE A 142 -7.95 14.11 -5.45
C PHE A 142 -7.17 13.73 -6.72
N ASN A 143 -7.79 13.91 -7.89
CA ASN A 143 -7.15 13.62 -9.17
C ASN A 143 -5.86 14.42 -9.36
N GLN A 144 -5.89 15.73 -9.04
CA GLN A 144 -4.72 16.60 -9.18
C GLN A 144 -3.61 16.24 -8.20
N CYS A 145 -3.92 15.95 -6.94
CA CYS A 145 -2.92 15.55 -5.94
C CYS A 145 -2.22 14.25 -6.33
N PHE A 146 -2.97 13.23 -6.73
CA PHE A 146 -2.41 11.95 -7.12
C PHE A 146 -1.65 12.04 -8.45
N ALA A 147 -2.14 12.82 -9.41
CA ALA A 147 -1.42 13.07 -10.66
C ALA A 147 -0.11 13.82 -10.42
N ALA A 148 -0.10 14.88 -9.61
CA ALA A 148 1.10 15.64 -9.30
C ALA A 148 2.16 14.76 -8.62
N ALA A 149 1.79 13.97 -7.62
CA ALA A 149 2.71 13.06 -6.95
C ALA A 149 3.26 12.00 -7.93
N ALA A 150 2.41 11.42 -8.78
CA ALA A 150 2.82 10.43 -9.79
C ALA A 150 3.79 11.02 -10.82
N ILE A 151 3.52 12.22 -11.32
CA ILE A 151 4.39 12.91 -12.29
C ILE A 151 5.76 13.22 -11.65
N ILE A 152 5.78 13.75 -10.42
CA ILE A 152 7.03 14.04 -9.72
C ILE A 152 7.83 12.77 -9.49
N LEU A 153 7.19 11.69 -9.01
CA LEU A 153 7.85 10.40 -8.79
C LEU A 153 8.43 9.83 -10.11
N LEU A 154 7.63 9.80 -11.18
CA LEU A 154 8.10 9.33 -12.49
C LEU A 154 9.25 10.19 -13.02
N ALA A 155 9.14 11.52 -12.91
CA ALA A 155 10.21 12.43 -13.31
C ALA A 155 11.51 12.14 -12.55
N LEU A 156 11.44 11.97 -11.22
CA LEU A 156 12.61 11.61 -10.40
C LEU A 156 13.19 10.24 -10.81
N CYS A 157 12.35 9.23 -11.01
CA CYS A 157 12.81 7.91 -11.43
C CYS A 157 13.51 7.95 -12.79
N TYR A 158 12.94 8.62 -13.80
CA TYR A 158 13.55 8.73 -15.13
C TYR A 158 14.78 9.63 -15.13
N LEU A 159 14.78 10.74 -14.38
CA LEU A 159 15.97 11.56 -14.20
C LEU A 159 17.10 10.76 -13.53
N GLY A 160 16.78 9.93 -12.53
CA GLY A 160 17.74 9.03 -11.92
C GLY A 160 18.35 8.06 -12.93
N ILE A 161 17.55 7.41 -13.78
CA ILE A 161 18.03 6.51 -14.84
C ILE A 161 18.98 7.23 -15.81
N ILE A 162 18.72 8.50 -16.13
CA ILE A 162 19.52 9.26 -17.10
C ILE A 162 20.78 9.86 -16.46
N LEU A 163 20.68 10.42 -15.26
CA LEU A 163 21.74 11.23 -14.64
C LEU A 163 22.59 10.46 -13.62
N ALA A 164 22.04 9.40 -13.02
CA ALA A 164 22.68 8.60 -11.98
C ALA A 164 22.30 7.11 -12.12
N PRO A 165 22.62 6.46 -13.26
CA PRO A 165 22.22 5.07 -13.51
C PRO A 165 22.79 4.09 -12.48
N GLU A 166 23.96 4.35 -11.92
CA GLU A 166 24.64 3.54 -10.91
C GLU A 166 23.83 3.36 -9.60
N VAL A 167 22.97 4.31 -9.27
CA VAL A 167 22.08 4.26 -8.10
C VAL A 167 20.59 4.16 -8.45
N SER A 168 20.26 4.04 -9.73
CA SER A 168 18.86 3.97 -10.21
C SER A 168 18.56 2.67 -10.97
N ILE A 169 19.59 1.94 -11.38
CA ILE A 169 19.56 0.64 -12.02
C ILE A 169 20.37 -0.31 -11.15
N HIS A 170 19.86 -1.53 -10.91
CA HIS A 170 20.67 -2.57 -10.27
C HIS A 170 21.91 -2.86 -11.09
N ASN A 171 23.04 -3.03 -10.45
CA ASN A 171 24.33 -3.27 -11.13
C ASN A 171 25.10 -4.44 -10.50
N ALA A 172 26.13 -4.92 -11.19
CA ALA A 172 26.91 -6.07 -10.74
C ALA A 172 27.73 -5.80 -9.46
N ALA A 173 27.84 -4.53 -9.00
CA ALA A 173 28.50 -4.16 -7.77
C ALA A 173 27.55 -4.14 -6.57
N ASP A 174 26.23 -4.36 -6.77
CA ASP A 174 25.28 -4.47 -5.68
C ASP A 174 25.64 -5.67 -4.79
N LEU A 175 25.91 -5.40 -3.49
CA LEU A 175 26.47 -6.39 -2.58
C LEU A 175 25.56 -7.60 -2.33
N ALA A 176 24.25 -7.37 -2.26
CA ALA A 176 23.29 -8.42 -1.93
C ALA A 176 22.85 -9.24 -3.15
N GLU A 177 22.60 -8.59 -4.29
CA GLU A 177 21.95 -9.22 -5.44
C GLU A 177 22.55 -8.76 -6.79
N PRO A 178 23.84 -9.06 -7.06
CA PRO A 178 24.51 -8.64 -8.30
C PRO A 178 23.89 -9.22 -9.57
N PHE A 179 23.12 -10.31 -9.46
CA PHE A 179 22.42 -10.96 -10.56
C PHE A 179 21.19 -10.16 -11.07
N LEU A 180 20.76 -9.10 -10.37
CA LEU A 180 19.70 -8.20 -10.82
C LEU A 180 20.20 -7.09 -11.76
N SER A 181 21.50 -7.11 -12.11
CA SER A 181 22.11 -6.09 -12.97
C SER A 181 21.30 -5.81 -14.24
N GLY A 182 20.96 -4.54 -14.47
CA GLY A 182 20.13 -4.07 -15.58
C GLY A 182 18.67 -3.81 -15.23
N ASP A 183 18.14 -4.30 -14.11
CA ASP A 183 16.78 -4.06 -13.68
C ASP A 183 16.63 -2.65 -13.08
N TRP A 184 15.62 -1.90 -13.53
CA TRP A 184 15.39 -0.54 -13.06
C TRP A 184 14.75 -0.51 -11.67
N ARG A 185 15.27 0.34 -10.79
CA ARG A 185 14.71 0.59 -9.46
C ARG A 185 14.34 2.05 -9.19
N GLY A 186 14.86 2.99 -9.99
CA GLY A 186 14.60 4.42 -9.85
C GLY A 186 15.03 4.95 -8.49
N THR A 187 14.12 5.64 -7.79
CA THR A 187 14.36 6.17 -6.45
C THR A 187 14.33 5.11 -5.35
N PHE A 188 13.84 3.90 -5.65
CA PHE A 188 13.60 2.85 -4.67
C PHE A 188 14.88 2.07 -4.32
N VAL A 189 14.87 1.45 -3.14
CA VAL A 189 15.97 0.59 -2.70
C VAL A 189 16.05 -0.70 -3.53
N HIS A 190 14.90 -1.19 -4.02
CA HIS A 190 14.84 -2.48 -4.74
C HIS A 190 13.75 -2.48 -5.81
N LYS A 191 13.97 -3.24 -6.90
CA LYS A 191 12.99 -3.43 -7.98
C LYS A 191 11.66 -4.02 -7.51
N ASN A 192 11.66 -4.87 -6.47
CA ASN A 192 10.45 -5.46 -5.90
C ASN A 192 9.58 -4.46 -5.14
N ILE A 193 10.11 -3.26 -4.82
CA ILE A 193 9.33 -2.11 -4.33
C ILE A 193 8.90 -1.23 -5.51
N ALA A 194 9.78 -1.01 -6.49
CA ALA A 194 9.49 -0.21 -7.67
C ALA A 194 8.35 -0.79 -8.51
N SER A 195 8.41 -2.10 -8.81
CA SER A 195 7.48 -2.74 -9.73
C SER A 195 6.01 -2.69 -9.28
N PRO A 196 5.61 -2.98 -8.03
CA PRO A 196 4.22 -2.83 -7.62
C PRO A 196 3.76 -1.38 -7.56
N VAL A 197 4.65 -0.43 -7.23
CA VAL A 197 4.31 1.01 -7.28
C VAL A 197 4.02 1.42 -8.72
N MET A 198 4.84 1.01 -9.68
CA MET A 198 4.59 1.29 -11.10
C MET A 198 3.30 0.65 -11.62
N ALA A 199 2.95 -0.57 -11.17
CA ALA A 199 1.67 -1.19 -11.48
C ALA A 199 0.48 -0.38 -10.93
N ILE A 200 0.58 0.15 -9.72
CA ILE A 200 -0.43 1.04 -9.13
C ILE A 200 -0.55 2.35 -9.93
N LEU A 201 0.58 2.92 -10.39
CA LEU A 201 0.56 4.11 -11.25
C LEU A 201 -0.06 3.83 -12.62
N VAL A 202 0.10 2.63 -13.18
CA VAL A 202 -0.63 2.20 -14.39
C VAL A 202 -2.14 2.29 -14.16
N TYR A 203 -2.65 1.76 -13.04
CA TYR A 203 -4.07 1.86 -12.70
C TYR A 203 -4.52 3.30 -12.48
N LEU A 204 -3.70 4.12 -11.85
CA LEU A 204 -3.95 5.54 -11.68
C LEU A 204 -4.03 6.27 -13.04
N GLY A 205 -3.11 5.98 -13.96
CA GLY A 205 -3.12 6.55 -15.31
C GLY A 205 -4.39 6.19 -16.09
N ILE A 206 -4.85 4.92 -16.01
CA ILE A 206 -6.12 4.48 -16.59
C ILE A 206 -7.31 5.24 -15.97
N TYR A 207 -7.33 5.34 -14.64
CA TYR A 207 -8.37 6.06 -13.91
C TYR A 207 -8.43 7.54 -14.32
N LEU A 208 -7.30 8.25 -14.30
CA LEU A 208 -7.23 9.66 -14.65
C LEU A 208 -7.67 9.90 -16.11
N THR A 209 -7.28 9.03 -17.02
CA THR A 209 -7.75 9.08 -18.42
C THR A 209 -9.26 8.92 -18.48
N SER A 210 -9.85 8.00 -17.73
CA SER A 210 -11.29 7.76 -17.70
C SER A 210 -12.10 8.89 -17.07
N THR A 211 -11.46 9.77 -16.28
CA THR A 211 -12.08 10.97 -15.67
C THR A 211 -11.83 12.25 -16.46
N GLY A 212 -11.30 12.16 -17.67
CA GLY A 212 -11.13 13.30 -18.58
C GLY A 212 -9.75 13.96 -18.53
N ALA A 213 -8.80 13.41 -17.80
CA ALA A 213 -7.41 13.90 -17.74
C ALA A 213 -6.61 13.42 -18.97
N PHE A 214 -7.01 13.82 -20.16
CA PHE A 214 -6.49 13.29 -21.44
C PHE A 214 -5.02 13.60 -21.74
N LEU A 215 -4.38 14.49 -21.01
CA LEU A 215 -2.96 14.79 -21.20
C LEU A 215 -2.10 13.98 -20.23
N TYR A 216 -2.29 14.16 -18.94
CA TYR A 216 -1.42 13.55 -17.93
C TYR A 216 -1.82 12.12 -17.55
N GLY A 217 -3.08 11.72 -17.72
CA GLY A 217 -3.51 10.35 -17.50
C GLY A 217 -2.78 9.34 -18.40
N PRO A 218 -2.85 9.51 -19.76
CA PRO A 218 -2.09 8.66 -20.67
C PRO A 218 -0.58 8.75 -20.50
N ALA A 219 -0.03 9.91 -20.15
CA ALA A 219 1.41 10.05 -19.88
C ALA A 219 1.82 9.20 -18.67
N ILE A 220 1.09 9.30 -17.53
CA ILE A 220 1.34 8.46 -16.36
C ILE A 220 1.24 6.98 -16.74
N LEU A 221 0.21 6.57 -17.47
CA LEU A 221 0.01 5.19 -17.91
C LEU A 221 1.20 4.67 -18.73
N ILE A 222 1.64 5.42 -19.74
CA ILE A 222 2.71 4.98 -20.65
C ILE A 222 4.05 4.93 -19.92
N PHE A 223 4.42 5.98 -19.19
CA PHE A 223 5.71 6.02 -18.51
C PHE A 223 5.79 5.04 -17.34
N SER A 224 4.73 4.87 -16.55
CA SER A 224 4.73 3.85 -15.49
C SER A 224 4.73 2.42 -16.06
N GLY A 225 3.99 2.17 -17.14
CA GLY A 225 3.98 0.89 -17.83
C GLY A 225 5.35 0.53 -18.42
N ALA A 226 6.01 1.48 -19.09
CA ALA A 226 7.36 1.28 -19.60
C ALA A 226 8.35 1.01 -18.45
N PHE A 227 8.32 1.81 -17.39
CA PHE A 227 9.18 1.59 -16.23
C PHE A 227 8.94 0.22 -15.60
N LEU A 228 7.68 -0.20 -15.43
CA LEU A 228 7.31 -1.52 -14.89
C LEU A 228 7.96 -2.65 -15.69
N VAL A 229 7.97 -2.58 -17.01
CA VAL A 229 8.65 -3.59 -17.85
C VAL A 229 10.15 -3.62 -17.57
N PHE A 230 10.81 -2.48 -17.50
CA PHE A 230 12.26 -2.39 -17.25
C PHE A 230 12.66 -2.72 -15.80
N THR A 231 11.72 -2.75 -14.83
CA THR A 231 12.05 -3.28 -13.50
C THR A 231 12.35 -4.77 -13.48
N GLY A 232 12.02 -5.52 -14.53
CA GLY A 232 12.11 -6.98 -14.53
C GLY A 232 11.22 -7.67 -13.49
N GLY A 233 10.28 -6.95 -12.88
CA GLY A 233 9.34 -7.45 -11.85
C GLY A 233 8.25 -8.33 -12.45
N LYS A 234 8.55 -9.60 -12.76
CA LYS A 234 7.66 -10.54 -13.49
C LYS A 234 6.30 -10.68 -12.83
N THR A 235 6.26 -10.85 -11.51
CA THR A 235 5.01 -11.02 -10.75
C THR A 235 4.14 -9.76 -10.79
N ALA A 236 4.71 -8.57 -10.52
CA ALA A 236 3.97 -7.33 -10.56
C ALA A 236 3.43 -7.03 -11.97
N SER A 237 4.22 -7.29 -13.01
CA SER A 237 3.82 -7.11 -14.42
C SER A 237 2.67 -8.04 -14.82
N ALA A 238 2.76 -9.33 -14.48
CA ALA A 238 1.71 -10.30 -14.77
C ALA A 238 0.41 -9.97 -14.00
N LEU A 239 0.54 -9.65 -12.71
CA LEU A 239 -0.61 -9.27 -11.87
C LEU A 239 -1.21 -7.94 -12.31
N CYS A 240 -0.43 -7.01 -12.83
CA CYS A 240 -0.94 -5.72 -13.31
C CYS A 240 -2.04 -5.91 -14.36
N LEU A 241 -1.81 -6.73 -15.37
CA LEU A 241 -2.78 -7.02 -16.43
C LEU A 241 -3.93 -7.90 -15.93
N LEU A 242 -3.62 -8.99 -15.24
CA LEU A 242 -4.60 -9.95 -14.74
C LEU A 242 -5.60 -9.28 -13.79
N VAL A 243 -5.10 -8.52 -12.83
CA VAL A 243 -5.95 -7.87 -11.80
C VAL A 243 -6.83 -6.81 -12.43
N TYR A 244 -6.32 -6.03 -13.39
CA TYR A 244 -7.15 -5.04 -14.08
C TYR A 244 -8.33 -5.71 -14.82
N ALA A 245 -8.09 -6.84 -15.48
CA ALA A 245 -9.14 -7.62 -16.14
C ALA A 245 -10.15 -8.17 -15.11
N LEU A 246 -9.67 -8.79 -14.03
CA LEU A 246 -10.53 -9.33 -12.97
C LEU A 246 -11.34 -8.25 -12.25
N ALA A 247 -10.73 -7.11 -11.93
CA ALA A 247 -11.42 -5.97 -11.33
C ALA A 247 -12.51 -5.41 -12.26
N SER A 248 -12.24 -5.36 -13.57
CA SER A 248 -13.24 -4.96 -14.56
C SER A 248 -14.43 -5.92 -14.59
N ILE A 249 -14.19 -7.22 -14.56
CA ILE A 249 -15.24 -8.24 -14.47
C ILE A 249 -16.04 -8.08 -13.16
N VAL A 250 -15.36 -7.93 -12.03
CA VAL A 250 -16.00 -7.76 -10.71
C VAL A 250 -16.89 -6.52 -10.66
N CYS A 251 -16.46 -5.42 -11.28
CA CYS A 251 -17.21 -4.17 -11.29
C CYS A 251 -18.50 -4.23 -12.14
N VAL A 252 -18.54 -5.04 -13.20
CA VAL A 252 -19.75 -5.18 -14.05
C VAL A 252 -20.64 -6.35 -13.64
N THR A 253 -20.13 -7.31 -12.89
CA THR A 253 -20.85 -8.54 -12.50
C THR A 253 -21.81 -8.26 -11.35
N LYS A 254 -23.07 -8.65 -11.48
CA LYS A 254 -24.04 -8.60 -10.38
C LYS A 254 -23.95 -9.80 -9.44
N GLY A 255 -23.44 -10.93 -9.92
CA GLY A 255 -23.36 -12.19 -9.17
C GLY A 255 -22.40 -12.15 -7.98
N LEU A 256 -22.94 -12.34 -6.76
CA LEU A 256 -22.16 -12.33 -5.51
C LEU A 256 -21.12 -13.46 -5.47
N TRP A 257 -21.48 -14.64 -5.95
CA TRP A 257 -20.60 -15.81 -5.96
C TRP A 257 -19.36 -15.59 -6.83
N LEU A 258 -19.51 -14.98 -8.02
CA LEU A 258 -18.38 -14.69 -8.90
C LEU A 258 -17.44 -13.65 -8.25
N LYS A 259 -17.97 -12.63 -7.59
CA LYS A 259 -17.16 -11.66 -6.85
C LYS A 259 -16.33 -12.32 -5.75
N ARG A 260 -16.96 -13.22 -4.97
CA ARG A 260 -16.27 -14.00 -3.94
C ARG A 260 -15.23 -14.94 -4.56
N ALA A 261 -15.59 -15.64 -5.63
CA ALA A 261 -14.67 -16.55 -6.32
C ALA A 261 -13.43 -15.80 -6.83
N ILE A 262 -13.59 -14.66 -7.48
CA ILE A 262 -12.47 -13.82 -7.93
C ILE A 262 -11.62 -13.36 -6.74
N CYS A 263 -12.21 -13.00 -5.59
CA CYS A 263 -11.42 -12.59 -4.43
C CYS A 263 -10.64 -13.74 -3.80
N PHE A 264 -11.25 -14.94 -3.67
CA PHE A 264 -10.68 -16.00 -2.83
C PHE A 264 -9.98 -17.10 -3.62
N VAL A 265 -10.45 -17.47 -4.81
CA VAL A 265 -9.88 -18.60 -5.54
C VAL A 265 -8.43 -18.36 -5.94
N PRO A 266 -8.05 -17.22 -6.57
CA PRO A 266 -6.65 -16.96 -6.88
C PRO A 266 -5.80 -16.82 -5.62
N LEU A 267 -6.31 -16.14 -4.58
CA LEU A 267 -5.62 -15.96 -3.31
C LEU A 267 -5.27 -17.31 -2.66
N LEU A 268 -6.22 -18.20 -2.55
CA LEU A 268 -6.02 -19.53 -1.97
C LEU A 268 -5.15 -20.41 -2.88
N PHE A 269 -5.42 -20.38 -4.19
CA PHE A 269 -4.68 -21.19 -5.16
C PHE A 269 -3.19 -20.84 -5.19
N ILE A 270 -2.84 -19.55 -5.23
CA ILE A 270 -1.43 -19.13 -5.22
C ILE A 270 -0.77 -19.51 -3.89
N ASN A 271 -1.42 -19.29 -2.73
CA ASN A 271 -0.87 -19.70 -1.45
C ASN A 271 -0.70 -21.22 -1.34
N PHE A 272 -1.61 -22.03 -1.91
CA PHE A 272 -1.44 -23.48 -1.93
C PHE A 272 -0.30 -23.93 -2.85
N LEU A 273 -0.09 -23.26 -3.98
CA LEU A 273 1.03 -23.57 -4.87
C LEU A 273 2.38 -23.12 -4.27
N THR A 274 2.41 -22.01 -3.56
CA THR A 274 3.63 -21.44 -2.95
C THR A 274 3.90 -22.11 -1.59
N VAL A 275 3.44 -21.52 -0.51
CA VAL A 275 3.66 -22.01 0.86
C VAL A 275 3.12 -23.42 1.06
N GLY A 276 2.00 -23.80 0.42
CA GLY A 276 1.42 -25.13 0.50
C GLY A 276 2.32 -26.23 -0.07
N SER A 277 3.21 -25.91 -1.04
CA SER A 277 4.18 -26.87 -1.58
C SER A 277 5.19 -27.38 -0.54
N VAL A 278 5.43 -26.61 0.52
CA VAL A 278 6.29 -27.01 1.66
C VAL A 278 5.52 -27.91 2.65
N PHE A 279 4.19 -27.78 2.71
CA PHE A 279 3.36 -28.58 3.61
C PHE A 279 3.00 -29.97 3.09
N SER A 280 2.95 -30.13 1.77
CA SER A 280 2.35 -31.30 1.15
C SER A 280 3.09 -31.72 -0.12
N ASP A 281 3.53 -32.98 -0.13
CA ASP A 281 4.13 -33.60 -1.33
C ASP A 281 3.19 -33.53 -2.55
N GLY A 282 1.88 -33.55 -2.34
CA GLY A 282 0.89 -33.40 -3.41
C GLY A 282 0.99 -32.05 -4.10
N PHE A 283 1.10 -30.96 -3.35
CA PHE A 283 1.29 -29.61 -3.92
C PHE A 283 2.70 -29.43 -4.48
N ALA A 284 3.74 -29.96 -3.83
CA ALA A 284 5.10 -29.98 -4.37
C ALA A 284 5.18 -30.69 -5.73
N ASN A 285 4.49 -31.82 -5.88
CA ASN A 285 4.44 -32.55 -7.14
C ASN A 285 3.64 -31.81 -8.22
N LEU A 286 2.58 -31.08 -7.81
CA LEU A 286 1.80 -30.24 -8.73
C LEU A 286 2.65 -29.08 -9.27
N THR A 287 3.42 -28.39 -8.41
CA THR A 287 4.31 -27.30 -8.83
C THR A 287 5.40 -27.75 -9.78
N LYS A 288 5.95 -28.96 -9.57
CA LYS A 288 6.96 -29.57 -10.50
C LYS A 288 6.41 -29.87 -11.89
N GLN A 289 5.09 -30.04 -12.04
CA GLN A 289 4.45 -30.28 -13.35
C GLN A 289 4.12 -28.98 -14.10
N LEU A 290 4.18 -27.83 -13.43
CA LEU A 290 3.93 -26.53 -14.05
C LEU A 290 5.20 -26.02 -14.72
N PRO A 291 5.13 -25.22 -15.80
CA PRO A 291 6.29 -24.60 -16.45
C PRO A 291 6.82 -23.40 -15.65
N ILE A 292 7.04 -23.59 -14.35
CA ILE A 292 7.54 -22.59 -13.41
C ILE A 292 8.73 -23.17 -12.64
N ASP A 293 9.60 -22.32 -12.14
CA ASP A 293 10.63 -22.74 -11.19
C ASP A 293 9.97 -23.22 -9.89
N SER A 294 10.08 -24.53 -9.62
CA SER A 294 9.47 -25.16 -8.44
C SER A 294 10.13 -24.76 -7.13
N THR A 295 11.32 -24.16 -7.15
CA THR A 295 12.02 -23.59 -5.99
C THR A 295 11.57 -22.16 -5.69
N PHE A 296 10.80 -21.55 -6.61
CA PHE A 296 10.41 -20.15 -6.53
C PHE A 296 11.59 -19.21 -6.24
N THR A 297 12.71 -19.47 -6.93
CA THR A 297 13.98 -18.73 -6.75
C THR A 297 14.55 -18.87 -5.34
N GLY A 298 14.49 -20.08 -4.76
CA GLY A 298 15.02 -20.39 -3.42
C GLY A 298 14.08 -20.02 -2.25
N ARG A 299 12.86 -19.58 -2.52
CA ARG A 299 11.90 -19.18 -1.46
C ARG A 299 11.34 -20.37 -0.67
N THR A 300 11.42 -21.59 -1.20
CA THR A 300 10.95 -22.79 -0.50
C THR A 300 11.61 -22.96 0.85
N ASP A 301 12.93 -22.75 0.96
CA ASP A 301 13.68 -22.88 2.19
C ASP A 301 13.27 -21.80 3.21
N VAL A 302 13.04 -20.56 2.71
CA VAL A 302 12.53 -19.45 3.54
C VAL A 302 11.13 -19.76 4.09
N TRP A 303 10.25 -20.37 3.28
CA TRP A 303 8.91 -20.77 3.74
C TRP A 303 8.97 -21.92 4.74
N GLU A 304 9.84 -22.90 4.55
CA GLU A 304 10.02 -24.00 5.50
C GLU A 304 10.49 -23.47 6.85
N PHE A 305 11.49 -22.61 6.85
CA PHE A 305 11.98 -21.93 8.05
C PHE A 305 10.88 -21.11 8.76
N ALA A 306 10.16 -20.27 8.01
CA ALA A 306 9.07 -19.45 8.54
C ALA A 306 7.92 -20.29 9.10
N LEU A 307 7.60 -21.43 8.48
CA LEU A 307 6.62 -22.39 8.97
C LEU A 307 7.08 -23.10 10.23
N GLY A 308 8.37 -23.42 10.36
CA GLY A 308 8.97 -23.91 11.58
C GLY A 308 8.75 -22.94 12.73
N ALA A 309 9.11 -21.67 12.53
CA ALA A 309 8.88 -20.60 13.50
C ALA A 309 7.39 -20.42 13.86
N PHE A 310 6.49 -20.45 12.86
CA PHE A 310 5.05 -20.38 13.12
C PHE A 310 4.56 -21.51 14.02
N ARG A 311 5.04 -22.76 13.83
CA ARG A 311 4.67 -23.91 14.66
C ARG A 311 5.09 -23.77 16.12
N GLU A 312 6.19 -23.06 16.39
CA GLU A 312 6.64 -22.78 17.75
C GLU A 312 5.70 -21.85 18.52
N ARG A 313 5.15 -20.82 17.81
CA ARG A 313 4.27 -19.79 18.42
C ARG A 313 3.02 -19.48 17.58
N PRO A 314 2.12 -20.43 17.36
CA PRO A 314 1.03 -20.28 16.39
C PRO A 314 -0.03 -19.24 16.82
N ILE A 315 -0.19 -19.00 18.11
CA ILE A 315 -1.21 -18.07 18.64
C ILE A 315 -0.65 -16.66 18.76
N LEU A 316 0.46 -16.49 19.46
CA LEU A 316 1.01 -15.16 19.73
C LEU A 316 1.91 -14.65 18.60
N GLY A 317 2.54 -15.56 17.85
CA GLY A 317 3.64 -15.21 16.97
C GLY A 317 4.89 -14.79 17.77
N HIS A 318 5.91 -14.33 17.07
CA HIS A 318 7.19 -13.89 17.66
C HIS A 318 7.23 -12.39 18.01
N GLY A 319 6.17 -11.67 17.72
CA GLY A 319 6.06 -10.22 17.92
C GLY A 319 6.13 -9.44 16.61
N TYR A 320 5.31 -8.40 16.53
CA TYR A 320 5.20 -7.55 15.34
C TYR A 320 6.56 -7.02 14.90
N ALA A 321 6.94 -7.32 13.65
CA ALA A 321 8.19 -6.91 13.00
C ALA A 321 9.49 -7.26 13.77
N ALA A 322 9.45 -8.10 14.82
CA ALA A 322 10.61 -8.47 15.63
C ALA A 322 11.34 -9.69 15.09
N PHE A 323 10.63 -10.66 14.51
CA PHE A 323 11.18 -11.94 14.06
C PHE A 323 12.33 -11.79 13.07
N TRP A 324 12.08 -11.17 11.91
CA TRP A 324 13.10 -11.02 10.86
C TRP A 324 14.25 -10.10 11.26
N ASP A 325 14.01 -9.12 12.13
CA ASP A 325 15.05 -8.27 12.69
C ASP A 325 16.06 -9.04 13.54
N LYS A 326 15.56 -9.97 14.34
CA LYS A 326 16.38 -10.86 15.15
C LYS A 326 17.25 -11.77 14.29
N ILE A 327 16.68 -12.31 13.21
CA ILE A 327 17.39 -13.18 12.27
C ILE A 327 18.49 -12.39 11.54
N SER A 328 18.18 -11.22 11.00
CA SER A 328 19.15 -10.37 10.28
C SER A 328 20.29 -9.85 11.17
N ASN A 329 20.07 -9.75 12.47
CA ASN A 329 21.08 -9.35 13.45
C ASN A 329 21.96 -10.54 13.96
N GLY A 330 21.93 -11.68 13.27
CA GLY A 330 22.85 -12.80 13.52
C GLY A 330 22.44 -13.73 14.65
N GLN A 331 21.21 -13.63 15.17
CA GLN A 331 20.66 -14.63 16.09
C GLN A 331 20.07 -15.78 15.27
N THR A 332 20.96 -16.57 14.65
CA THR A 332 20.58 -17.70 13.81
C THR A 332 20.10 -18.89 14.62
N VAL A 333 19.15 -19.64 14.04
CA VAL A 333 18.86 -21.02 14.45
C VAL A 333 19.90 -21.93 13.80
N ASP A 334 20.45 -22.88 14.52
CA ASP A 334 21.41 -23.84 13.99
C ASP A 334 20.92 -24.47 12.66
N GLY A 335 21.76 -24.44 11.64
CA GLY A 335 21.45 -24.98 10.31
C GLY A 335 20.72 -24.04 9.34
N ALA A 336 20.41 -22.80 9.72
CA ALA A 336 19.77 -21.83 8.86
C ALA A 336 20.61 -20.56 8.65
N GLU A 337 21.92 -20.70 8.47
CA GLU A 337 22.86 -19.58 8.29
C GLU A 337 22.50 -18.69 7.08
N TRP A 338 21.94 -19.28 6.01
CA TRP A 338 21.41 -18.56 4.85
C TRP A 338 20.22 -17.64 5.19
N ALA A 339 19.45 -17.95 6.24
CA ALA A 339 18.28 -17.15 6.64
C ALA A 339 18.67 -15.75 7.14
N VAL A 340 19.93 -15.52 7.49
CA VAL A 340 20.46 -14.20 7.89
C VAL A 340 20.29 -13.16 6.78
N THR A 341 20.29 -13.60 5.53
CA THR A 341 20.07 -12.72 4.38
C THR A 341 18.60 -12.50 4.05
N ALA A 342 17.68 -13.31 4.63
CA ALA A 342 16.25 -13.18 4.40
C ALA A 342 15.66 -12.09 5.30
N ALA A 343 15.23 -10.99 4.69
CA ALA A 343 14.54 -9.89 5.39
C ALA A 343 13.06 -10.19 5.68
N HIS A 344 12.45 -11.15 4.98
CA HIS A 344 11.04 -11.55 5.07
C HIS A 344 10.79 -12.84 4.26
N SER A 345 9.60 -13.45 4.43
CA SER A 345 9.25 -14.72 3.75
C SER A 345 8.83 -14.58 2.30
N HIS A 346 8.75 -13.39 1.73
CA HIS A 346 8.13 -13.15 0.41
C HIS A 346 6.68 -13.69 0.31
N ASN A 347 5.97 -13.71 1.42
CA ASN A 347 4.55 -14.00 1.50
C ASN A 347 3.96 -13.28 2.72
N SER A 348 3.19 -12.24 2.47
CA SER A 348 2.62 -11.39 3.52
C SER A 348 1.76 -12.16 4.53
N TYR A 349 1.04 -13.19 4.09
CA TYR A 349 0.16 -13.96 4.97
C TYR A 349 0.94 -14.85 5.92
N LEU A 350 2.02 -15.46 5.43
CA LEU A 350 2.94 -16.24 6.24
C LEU A 350 3.69 -15.35 7.25
N ASP A 351 4.19 -14.20 6.80
CA ASP A 351 4.85 -13.25 7.70
C ASP A 351 3.94 -12.76 8.82
N LEU A 352 2.68 -12.49 8.52
CA LEU A 352 1.70 -12.12 9.53
C LEU A 352 1.42 -13.28 10.50
N ALA A 353 1.32 -14.52 10.00
CA ALA A 353 1.16 -15.68 10.85
C ALA A 353 2.34 -15.86 11.81
N VAL A 354 3.57 -15.69 11.33
CA VAL A 354 4.81 -15.79 12.13
C VAL A 354 4.91 -14.66 13.15
N THR A 355 4.56 -13.43 12.77
CA THR A 355 4.81 -12.24 13.60
C THR A 355 3.70 -11.92 14.58
N ILE A 356 2.43 -11.98 14.16
CA ILE A 356 1.27 -11.61 14.99
C ILE A 356 0.33 -12.79 15.29
N GLY A 357 0.75 -14.00 14.90
CA GLY A 357 0.01 -15.23 15.15
C GLY A 357 -1.29 -15.36 14.38
N LEU A 358 -1.96 -16.51 14.53
CA LEU A 358 -3.20 -16.81 13.85
C LEU A 358 -4.35 -15.83 14.15
N PRO A 359 -4.59 -15.40 15.40
CA PRO A 359 -5.64 -14.40 15.68
C PRO A 359 -5.38 -13.07 15.00
N GLY A 360 -4.12 -12.60 14.97
CA GLY A 360 -3.74 -11.39 14.25
C GLY A 360 -3.97 -11.51 12.76
N LEU A 361 -3.55 -12.61 12.13
CA LEU A 361 -3.81 -12.91 10.72
C LEU A 361 -5.32 -12.95 10.42
N MET A 362 -6.13 -13.58 11.28
CA MET A 362 -7.59 -13.62 11.11
C MET A 362 -8.20 -12.20 11.14
N LEU A 363 -7.75 -11.33 12.06
CA LEU A 363 -8.21 -9.94 12.13
C LEU A 363 -7.80 -9.16 10.87
N VAL A 364 -6.60 -9.35 10.34
CA VAL A 364 -6.15 -8.77 9.06
C VAL A 364 -7.03 -9.24 7.92
N ILE A 365 -7.35 -10.53 7.82
CA ILE A 365 -8.26 -11.06 6.79
C ILE A 365 -9.66 -10.42 6.92
N LEU A 366 -10.20 -10.30 8.12
CA LEU A 366 -11.50 -9.69 8.35
C LEU A 366 -11.53 -8.22 7.92
N ILE A 367 -10.49 -7.44 8.24
CA ILE A 367 -10.41 -5.99 7.97
C ILE A 367 -10.04 -5.69 6.53
N PHE A 368 -9.05 -6.40 5.98
CA PHE A 368 -8.44 -6.04 4.69
C PHE A 368 -8.90 -6.90 3.52
N VAL A 369 -9.60 -8.02 3.78
CA VAL A 369 -10.18 -8.86 2.72
C VAL A 369 -11.72 -8.83 2.77
N LEU A 370 -12.33 -9.20 3.89
CA LEU A 370 -13.79 -9.35 3.97
C LEU A 370 -14.53 -8.02 4.05
N ALA A 371 -14.03 -7.06 4.84
CA ALA A 371 -14.69 -5.77 4.97
C ALA A 371 -14.68 -4.95 3.66
N PRO A 372 -13.58 -4.85 2.89
CA PRO A 372 -13.59 -4.18 1.58
C PRO A 372 -14.52 -4.86 0.58
N LEU A 373 -14.58 -6.20 0.56
CA LEU A 373 -15.53 -6.92 -0.28
C LEU A 373 -16.97 -6.55 0.05
N LYS A 374 -17.32 -6.51 1.34
CA LYS A 374 -18.66 -6.08 1.81
C LYS A 374 -18.94 -4.62 1.43
N ASN A 375 -17.98 -3.73 1.63
CA ASN A 375 -18.11 -2.32 1.27
C ASN A 375 -18.34 -2.14 -0.23
N PHE A 376 -17.57 -2.84 -1.06
CA PHE A 376 -17.77 -2.83 -2.50
C PHE A 376 -19.16 -3.35 -2.90
N GLN A 377 -19.68 -4.40 -2.24
CA GLN A 377 -21.03 -4.89 -2.49
C GLN A 377 -22.10 -3.84 -2.20
N VAL A 378 -21.93 -3.05 -1.12
CA VAL A 378 -22.83 -1.94 -0.79
C VAL A 378 -22.81 -0.86 -1.87
N ILE A 379 -21.61 -0.45 -2.33
CA ILE A 379 -21.45 0.54 -3.40
C ILE A 379 -22.11 0.03 -4.69
N HIS A 380 -21.85 -1.22 -5.05
CA HIS A 380 -22.36 -1.81 -6.27
C HIS A 380 -23.90 -1.98 -6.24
N ALA A 381 -24.48 -2.30 -5.08
CA ALA A 381 -25.93 -2.41 -4.91
C ALA A 381 -26.65 -1.04 -5.08
N ARG A 382 -25.94 0.07 -4.91
CA ARG A 382 -26.44 1.44 -5.15
C ARG A 382 -26.23 1.94 -6.59
N ASP A 383 -25.64 1.11 -7.45
CA ASP A 383 -25.23 1.46 -8.82
C ASP A 383 -24.20 2.63 -8.89
N GLU A 384 -23.40 2.77 -7.82
CA GLU A 384 -22.39 3.83 -7.67
C GLU A 384 -20.96 3.36 -8.05
N SER A 385 -20.83 2.31 -8.84
CA SER A 385 -19.54 1.74 -9.27
C SER A 385 -18.85 2.58 -10.34
N GLY A 386 -18.54 3.84 -10.02
CA GLY A 386 -17.82 4.77 -10.89
C GLY A 386 -16.33 4.47 -11.05
N PRO A 387 -15.60 5.30 -11.82
CA PRO A 387 -14.16 5.12 -12.07
C PRO A 387 -13.31 5.05 -10.78
N LEU A 388 -13.63 5.86 -9.76
CA LEU A 388 -12.91 5.88 -8.49
C LEU A 388 -13.10 4.55 -7.71
N THR A 389 -14.31 4.01 -7.68
CA THR A 389 -14.58 2.69 -7.09
C THR A 389 -13.77 1.61 -7.80
N ARG A 390 -13.70 1.66 -9.15
CA ARG A 390 -12.90 0.72 -9.94
C ARG A 390 -11.42 0.82 -9.61
N LEU A 391 -10.87 2.04 -9.47
CA LEU A 391 -9.47 2.24 -9.05
C LEU A 391 -9.20 1.56 -7.71
N PHE A 392 -10.02 1.82 -6.70
CA PHE A 392 -9.82 1.23 -5.37
C PHE A 392 -9.99 -0.28 -5.36
N VAL A 393 -10.97 -0.83 -6.08
CA VAL A 393 -11.12 -2.30 -6.23
C VAL A 393 -9.89 -2.90 -6.90
N THR A 394 -9.34 -2.25 -7.92
CA THR A 394 -8.17 -2.74 -8.65
C THR A 394 -6.93 -2.74 -7.76
N ILE A 395 -6.63 -1.64 -7.05
CA ILE A 395 -5.50 -1.56 -6.11
C ILE A 395 -5.66 -2.58 -4.98
N TRP A 396 -6.87 -2.73 -4.44
CA TRP A 396 -7.16 -3.69 -3.39
C TRP A 396 -6.93 -5.14 -3.84
N LEU A 397 -7.49 -5.56 -5.00
CA LEU A 397 -7.26 -6.90 -5.54
C LEU A 397 -5.79 -7.14 -5.88
N PHE A 398 -5.10 -6.13 -6.43
CA PHE A 398 -3.67 -6.21 -6.69
C PHE A 398 -2.88 -6.50 -5.41
N GLY A 399 -3.15 -5.76 -4.33
CA GLY A 399 -2.50 -6.00 -3.05
C GLY A 399 -2.79 -7.39 -2.49
N LEU A 400 -4.03 -7.88 -2.58
CA LEU A 400 -4.36 -9.23 -2.11
C LEU A 400 -3.52 -10.30 -2.81
N TYR A 401 -3.40 -10.23 -4.13
CA TYR A 401 -2.67 -11.25 -4.89
C TYR A 401 -1.16 -11.05 -4.80
N PHE A 402 -0.69 -9.82 -4.84
CA PHE A 402 0.74 -9.51 -4.69
C PHE A 402 1.27 -9.96 -3.33
N GLY A 403 0.46 -9.86 -2.27
CA GLY A 403 0.79 -10.36 -0.93
C GLY A 403 1.01 -11.87 -0.81
N THR A 404 0.62 -12.66 -1.83
CA THR A 404 0.93 -14.10 -1.85
C THR A 404 2.36 -14.41 -2.33
N THR A 405 3.04 -13.43 -2.89
CA THR A 405 4.37 -13.56 -3.50
C THR A 405 5.38 -12.55 -2.98
N GLU A 406 4.93 -11.55 -2.23
CA GLU A 406 5.78 -10.53 -1.60
C GLU A 406 5.24 -10.12 -0.23
N SER A 407 6.14 -9.77 0.69
CA SER A 407 5.82 -9.33 2.04
C SER A 407 5.74 -7.82 2.09
N PHE A 408 4.54 -7.27 2.19
CA PHE A 408 4.32 -5.83 2.29
C PHE A 408 3.17 -5.45 3.25
N LEU A 409 2.30 -6.40 3.63
CA LEU A 409 1.19 -6.12 4.54
C LEU A 409 1.72 -5.75 5.94
N LEU A 410 1.22 -4.65 6.47
CA LEU A 410 1.68 -4.03 7.72
C LEU A 410 3.17 -3.59 7.69
N ASP A 411 3.77 -3.47 6.51
CA ASP A 411 5.11 -2.90 6.41
C ASP A 411 5.05 -1.38 6.46
N ARG A 412 5.66 -0.82 7.50
CA ARG A 412 5.59 0.59 7.90
C ARG A 412 6.04 1.61 6.86
N GLN A 413 6.90 1.23 5.91
CA GLN A 413 7.48 2.12 4.91
C GLN A 413 7.21 1.69 3.47
N ASN A 414 6.41 0.64 3.28
CA ASN A 414 6.14 0.11 1.96
C ASN A 414 5.06 0.93 1.23
N PRO A 415 5.39 1.56 0.08
CA PRO A 415 4.42 2.33 -0.69
C PRO A 415 3.22 1.52 -1.16
N THR A 416 3.42 0.23 -1.45
CA THR A 416 2.35 -0.68 -1.87
C THR A 416 1.34 -0.89 -0.74
N TRP A 417 1.83 -1.06 0.50
CA TRP A 417 0.99 -1.13 1.69
C TRP A 417 0.18 0.15 1.89
N PHE A 418 0.84 1.30 1.77
CA PHE A 418 0.17 2.59 1.89
C PHE A 418 -0.99 2.71 0.90
N MET A 419 -0.74 2.47 -0.39
CA MET A 419 -1.76 2.55 -1.43
C MET A 419 -2.86 1.51 -1.28
N PHE A 420 -2.53 0.33 -0.77
CA PHE A 420 -3.52 -0.69 -0.42
C PHE A 420 -4.47 -0.21 0.69
N VAL A 421 -3.93 0.40 1.76
CA VAL A 421 -4.75 0.99 2.83
C VAL A 421 -5.59 2.17 2.33
N VAL A 422 -5.04 3.03 1.45
CA VAL A 422 -5.82 4.09 0.77
C VAL A 422 -7.02 3.51 0.04
N ALA A 423 -6.83 2.42 -0.71
CA ALA A 423 -7.90 1.77 -1.45
C ALA A 423 -8.96 1.15 -0.52
N VAL A 424 -8.55 0.47 0.55
CA VAL A 424 -9.44 -0.10 1.57
C VAL A 424 -10.25 0.99 2.27
N ALA A 425 -9.60 2.09 2.66
CA ALA A 425 -10.25 3.25 3.27
C ALA A 425 -11.20 3.94 2.27
N GLY A 426 -10.79 4.10 1.01
CA GLY A 426 -11.64 4.64 -0.05
C GLY A 426 -12.93 3.83 -0.24
N LEU A 427 -12.83 2.50 -0.31
CA LEU A 427 -14.00 1.62 -0.38
C LEU A 427 -14.88 1.71 0.89
N HIS A 428 -14.25 1.86 2.07
CA HIS A 428 -14.98 2.04 3.32
C HIS A 428 -15.81 3.33 3.34
N PHE A 429 -15.22 4.44 2.89
CA PHE A 429 -15.89 5.73 2.89
C PHE A 429 -16.93 5.84 1.77
N LEU A 430 -16.64 5.37 0.56
CA LEU A 430 -17.61 5.33 -0.54
C LEU A 430 -18.86 4.49 -0.19
N ALA A 431 -18.71 3.41 0.56
CA ALA A 431 -19.85 2.61 1.01
C ALA A 431 -20.76 3.34 2.00
N ARG A 432 -20.27 4.37 2.70
CA ARG A 432 -21.00 5.11 3.74
C ARG A 432 -21.40 6.51 3.33
N PHE A 433 -20.58 7.14 2.52
CA PHE A 433 -20.74 8.52 2.05
C PHE A 433 -20.71 8.54 0.52
N PRO A 434 -21.88 8.45 -0.14
CA PRO A 434 -21.94 8.48 -1.59
C PRO A 434 -21.40 9.81 -2.13
N VAL A 435 -20.60 9.75 -3.18
CA VAL A 435 -20.10 10.94 -3.86
C VAL A 435 -21.27 11.57 -4.58
N ARG A 436 -21.73 12.76 -4.15
CA ARG A 436 -22.71 13.55 -4.91
C ARG A 436 -22.05 13.96 -6.23
N GLY A 437 -22.54 13.41 -7.32
CA GLY A 437 -22.12 13.87 -8.65
C GLY A 437 -22.45 15.35 -8.81
N GLU A 438 -21.62 16.11 -9.50
CA GLU A 438 -21.86 17.51 -9.85
C GLU A 438 -23.06 17.72 -10.81
N SER A 439 -23.85 16.71 -11.12
CA SER A 439 -25.09 16.82 -11.89
C SER A 439 -26.27 17.25 -11.01
N GLY A 440 -26.16 18.45 -10.43
CA GLY A 440 -27.27 19.15 -9.81
C GLY A 440 -28.23 19.77 -10.82
N THR A 441 -28.82 18.96 -11.70
CA THR A 441 -30.09 19.34 -12.35
C THR A 441 -31.18 18.52 -11.69
N LEU A 442 -31.89 19.16 -10.77
CA LEU A 442 -33.20 18.72 -10.31
C LEU A 442 -34.09 18.49 -11.54
N SER A 443 -34.20 17.28 -12.00
CA SER A 443 -35.29 16.85 -12.86
C SER A 443 -36.51 16.72 -11.94
N SER A 444 -37.32 17.79 -11.93
CA SER A 444 -38.68 17.73 -11.45
C SER A 444 -39.46 16.72 -12.29
N LYS A 445 -39.82 15.60 -11.68
CA LYS A 445 -41.03 14.87 -12.03
C LYS A 445 -41.69 14.39 -10.76
#